data_1978df2e27239b07a7c9364b10b891a8
#
_entry.id   1978df2e27239b07a7c9364b10b891a8
#
_cell.length_a   1.000
_cell.length_b   1.000
_cell.length_c   1.000
_cell.angle_alpha   90.00
_cell.angle_beta   90.00
_cell.angle_gamma   90.00
#
_symmetry.space_group_name_H-M   'P 1'
#
loop_
_entity.id
_entity.type
_entity.pdbx_description
1 polymer ?
#
loop_
_entity_poly.entity_id
_entity_poly.type
_entity_poly.pdbx_seq_one_letter_code
_entity_poly.pdbx_strand_id
1 'polypeptide(L)'
;MGYLEGYITYKRIYDHYRNNNNYKFHKNNGVMPDHIEQFMISNIEFMKKMGLKYGETDSYFHEMYNFYHQFTGILDGYNNRVKEEKVKNISLEIEEITLPHFMAIVAAGDLDELDYIKKSNRPNYHNMNNR
;
A
#
# COMPACT_ATOMS: atom_id res chain seq x y z
N MET A 1 -13.44 12.99 4.83
CA MET A 1 -12.97 13.44 3.50
C MET A 1 -12.43 12.29 2.64
N GLY A 2 -11.52 11.45 3.12
CA GLY A 2 -10.94 10.33 2.36
C GLY A 2 -11.96 9.35 1.75
N TYR A 3 -13.00 8.97 2.49
CA TYR A 3 -14.02 8.04 1.98
C TYR A 3 -14.67 8.54 0.68
N LEU A 4 -15.08 9.80 0.63
CA LEU A 4 -15.71 10.38 -0.56
C LEU A 4 -14.75 10.42 -1.74
N GLU A 5 -13.46 10.72 -1.49
CA GLU A 5 -12.42 10.68 -2.50
C GLU A 5 -12.30 9.29 -3.12
N GLY A 6 -12.14 8.25 -2.30
CA GLY A 6 -12.06 6.86 -2.77
C GLY A 6 -13.31 6.41 -3.54
N TYR A 7 -14.48 6.79 -3.05
CA TYR A 7 -15.75 6.45 -3.66
C TYR A 7 -15.92 7.06 -5.06
N ILE A 8 -15.55 8.32 -5.25
CA ILE A 8 -15.71 9.02 -6.53
C ILE A 8 -14.62 8.60 -7.53
N THR A 9 -13.37 8.41 -7.07
CA THR A 9 -12.21 8.19 -7.93
C THR A 9 -11.86 6.71 -8.13
N TYR A 10 -12.76 5.78 -7.82
CA TYR A 10 -12.49 4.34 -7.79
C TYR A 10 -11.88 3.79 -9.09
N LYS A 11 -12.30 4.27 -10.27
CA LYS A 11 -11.71 3.84 -11.55
C LYS A 11 -10.24 4.22 -11.66
N ARG A 12 -9.88 5.45 -11.27
CA ARG A 12 -8.49 5.92 -11.29
C ARG A 12 -7.62 5.15 -10.30
N ILE A 13 -8.15 4.86 -9.11
CA ILE A 13 -7.45 4.05 -8.11
C ILE A 13 -7.17 2.66 -8.67
N TYR A 14 -8.14 2.03 -9.32
CA TYR A 14 -7.95 0.73 -9.93
C TYR A 14 -6.92 0.74 -11.07
N ASP A 15 -6.95 1.75 -11.92
CA ASP A 15 -5.97 1.90 -12.99
C ASP A 15 -4.55 2.03 -12.43
N HIS A 16 -4.35 2.83 -11.38
CA HIS A 16 -3.07 2.94 -10.68
C HIS A 16 -2.63 1.62 -10.06
N TYR A 17 -3.54 0.92 -9.39
CA TYR A 17 -3.29 -0.38 -8.79
C TYR A 17 -2.80 -1.39 -9.84
N ARG A 18 -3.55 -1.53 -10.92
CA ARG A 18 -3.20 -2.46 -12.00
C ARG A 18 -1.87 -2.10 -12.67
N ASN A 19 -1.67 -0.84 -12.98
CA ASN A 19 -0.44 -0.37 -13.61
C ASN A 19 0.77 -0.57 -12.69
N ASN A 20 0.63 -0.27 -11.41
CA ASN A 20 1.68 -0.48 -10.42
C ASN A 20 2.07 -1.95 -10.28
N ASN A 21 1.08 -2.84 -10.16
CA ASN A 21 1.33 -4.28 -10.07
C ASN A 21 2.01 -4.83 -11.34
N ASN A 22 1.55 -4.42 -12.51
CA ASN A 22 2.12 -4.86 -13.78
C ASN A 22 3.57 -4.36 -13.97
N TYR A 23 3.88 -3.15 -13.51
CA TYR A 23 5.21 -2.58 -13.63
C TYR A 23 6.16 -3.07 -12.53
N LYS A 24 5.78 -2.92 -11.26
CA LYS A 24 6.66 -3.22 -10.11
C LYS A 24 6.83 -4.72 -9.87
N PHE A 25 5.80 -5.49 -10.14
CA PHE A 25 5.81 -6.93 -9.89
C PHE A 25 5.81 -7.77 -11.17
N HIS A 26 6.29 -7.21 -12.29
CA HIS A 26 6.33 -7.93 -13.57
C HIS A 26 7.14 -9.23 -13.50
N LYS A 27 8.20 -9.28 -12.69
CA LYS A 27 9.02 -10.49 -12.46
C LYS A 27 8.26 -11.60 -11.71
N ASN A 28 7.15 -11.26 -11.06
CA ASN A 28 6.28 -12.17 -10.32
C ASN A 28 4.86 -12.20 -10.90
N ASN A 29 4.73 -12.06 -12.22
CA ASN A 29 3.46 -12.07 -12.96
C ASN A 29 2.42 -11.05 -12.46
N GLY A 30 2.87 -9.88 -12.02
CA GLY A 30 2.01 -8.82 -11.48
C GLY A 30 1.50 -9.08 -10.05
N VAL A 31 2.00 -10.10 -9.37
CA VAL A 31 1.63 -10.45 -8.00
C VAL A 31 2.66 -9.90 -7.02
N MET A 32 2.18 -9.24 -5.96
CA MET A 32 3.05 -8.72 -4.90
C MET A 32 3.77 -9.89 -4.21
N PRO A 33 5.12 -9.84 -4.10
CA PRO A 33 5.88 -10.85 -3.35
C PRO A 33 5.50 -10.85 -1.86
N ASP A 34 5.48 -12.04 -1.24
CA ASP A 34 5.08 -12.21 0.16
C ASP A 34 5.91 -11.37 1.13
N HIS A 35 7.21 -11.21 0.90
CA HIS A 35 8.07 -10.41 1.78
C HIS A 35 7.72 -8.91 1.75
N ILE A 36 7.27 -8.39 0.61
CA ILE A 36 6.79 -7.01 0.48
C ILE A 36 5.43 -6.87 1.18
N GLU A 37 4.54 -7.82 0.98
CA GLU A 37 3.23 -7.82 1.64
C GLU A 37 3.37 -7.85 3.17
N GLN A 38 4.23 -8.71 3.71
CA GLN A 38 4.52 -8.77 5.15
C GLN A 38 5.15 -7.48 5.68
N PHE A 39 6.01 -6.85 4.91
CA PHE A 39 6.57 -5.55 5.27
C PHE A 39 5.46 -4.48 5.34
N MET A 40 4.55 -4.44 4.36
CA MET A 40 3.43 -3.50 4.37
C MET A 40 2.49 -3.73 5.55
N ILE A 41 2.16 -4.98 5.87
CA ILE A 41 1.34 -5.34 7.03
C ILE A 41 2.00 -4.85 8.32
N SER A 42 3.29 -5.14 8.51
CA SER A 42 4.04 -4.71 9.70
C SER A 42 4.09 -3.18 9.84
N ASN A 43 4.24 -2.47 8.74
CA ASN A 43 4.25 -1.01 8.71
C ASN A 43 2.89 -0.41 9.08
N ILE A 44 1.80 -0.98 8.55
CA ILE A 44 0.43 -0.58 8.88
C ILE A 44 0.14 -0.79 10.37
N GLU A 45 0.51 -1.95 10.91
CA GLU A 45 0.35 -2.27 12.33
C GLU A 45 1.16 -1.31 13.22
N PHE A 46 2.39 -0.98 12.83
CA PHE A 46 3.22 0.01 13.51
C PHE A 46 2.56 1.38 13.53
N MET A 47 2.11 1.88 12.39
CA MET A 47 1.45 3.19 12.30
C MET A 47 0.21 3.26 13.20
N LYS A 48 -0.62 2.24 13.18
CA LYS A 48 -1.83 2.15 14.02
C LYS A 48 -1.48 2.10 15.50
N LYS A 49 -0.56 1.24 15.88
CA LYS A 49 -0.14 1.04 17.28
C LYS A 49 0.50 2.30 17.87
N MET A 50 1.45 2.90 17.15
CA MET A 50 2.15 4.08 17.63
C MET A 50 1.26 5.32 17.61
N GLY A 51 0.38 5.45 16.64
CA GLY A 51 -0.60 6.52 16.58
C GLY A 51 -1.59 6.49 17.74
N LEU A 52 -2.09 5.30 18.10
CA LEU A 52 -2.96 5.11 19.26
C LEU A 52 -2.23 5.39 20.59
N LYS A 53 -0.96 5.01 20.71
CA LYS A 53 -0.21 5.12 21.95
C LYS A 53 0.33 6.56 22.20
N TYR A 54 0.80 7.22 21.18
CA TYR A 54 1.54 8.48 21.29
C TYR A 54 0.93 9.66 20.53
N GLY A 55 -0.13 9.45 19.77
CA GLY A 55 -0.71 10.48 18.90
C GLY A 55 -1.26 11.70 19.64
N GLU A 56 -1.64 11.59 20.91
CA GLU A 56 -2.10 12.72 21.72
C GLU A 56 -0.94 13.58 22.27
N THR A 57 0.25 13.00 22.41
CA THR A 57 1.40 13.62 23.09
C THR A 57 2.55 13.98 22.15
N ASP A 58 2.59 13.40 20.95
CA ASP A 58 3.65 13.58 19.97
C ASP A 58 3.05 13.93 18.60
N SER A 59 3.43 15.10 18.08
CA SER A 59 2.90 15.62 16.82
C SER A 59 3.25 14.74 15.61
N TYR A 60 4.41 14.08 15.58
CA TYR A 60 4.79 13.15 14.52
C TYR A 60 3.84 11.95 14.48
N PHE A 61 3.58 11.32 15.60
CA PHE A 61 2.66 10.19 15.68
C PHE A 61 1.20 10.59 15.48
N HIS A 62 0.84 11.83 15.84
CA HIS A 62 -0.46 12.40 15.52
C HIS A 62 -0.70 12.50 14.01
N GLU A 63 0.27 13.07 13.28
CA GLU A 63 0.19 13.19 11.82
C GLU A 63 0.19 11.82 11.12
N MET A 64 1.01 10.89 11.60
CA MET A 64 1.05 9.52 11.10
C MET A 64 -0.31 8.81 11.29
N TYR A 65 -0.96 9.04 12.40
CA TYR A 65 -2.29 8.48 12.69
C TYR A 65 -3.39 9.12 11.82
N ASN A 66 -3.33 10.42 11.62
CA ASN A 66 -4.22 11.12 10.69
C ASN A 66 -4.04 10.62 9.25
N PHE A 67 -2.81 10.44 8.81
CA PHE A 67 -2.50 9.83 7.51
C PHE A 67 -3.10 8.42 7.39
N TYR A 68 -2.92 7.58 8.41
CA TYR A 68 -3.50 6.25 8.45
C TYR A 68 -5.03 6.28 8.31
N HIS A 69 -5.72 7.16 9.01
CA HIS A 69 -7.17 7.30 8.91
C HIS A 69 -7.64 7.82 7.56
N GLN A 70 -6.97 8.80 7.00
CA GLN A 70 -7.29 9.31 5.67
C GLN A 70 -7.11 8.23 4.62
N PHE A 71 -6.02 7.51 4.70
CA PHE A 71 -5.63 6.45 3.81
C PHE A 71 -6.62 5.27 3.85
N THR A 72 -6.98 4.79 5.04
CA THR A 72 -7.99 3.74 5.20
C THR A 72 -9.38 4.22 4.77
N GLY A 73 -9.71 5.48 5.00
CA GLY A 73 -10.95 6.07 4.52
C GLY A 73 -11.07 6.05 2.99
N ILE A 74 -10.00 6.37 2.27
CA ILE A 74 -9.97 6.28 0.80
C ILE A 74 -10.22 4.86 0.34
N LEU A 75 -9.54 3.89 0.95
CA LEU A 75 -9.70 2.47 0.62
C LEU A 75 -11.12 1.96 0.89
N ASP A 76 -11.71 2.34 2.02
CA ASP A 76 -13.08 1.96 2.36
C ASP A 76 -14.09 2.53 1.35
N GLY A 77 -13.92 3.79 0.95
CA GLY A 77 -14.75 4.41 -0.08
C GLY A 77 -14.62 3.71 -1.42
N TYR A 78 -13.40 3.41 -1.82
CA TYR A 78 -13.11 2.65 -3.03
C TYR A 78 -13.77 1.26 -3.02
N ASN A 79 -13.53 0.46 -2.00
CA ASN A 79 -14.05 -0.90 -1.91
C ASN A 79 -15.57 -0.94 -1.85
N ASN A 80 -16.20 -0.01 -1.14
CA ASN A 80 -17.65 0.09 -1.09
C ASN A 80 -18.23 0.44 -2.47
N ARG A 81 -17.61 1.37 -3.19
CA ARG A 81 -18.04 1.69 -4.55
C ARG A 81 -17.91 0.50 -5.50
N VAL A 82 -16.80 -0.22 -5.43
CA VAL A 82 -16.58 -1.44 -6.24
C VAL A 82 -17.67 -2.47 -5.98
N LYS A 83 -18.03 -2.71 -4.71
CA LYS A 83 -19.10 -3.64 -4.35
C LYS A 83 -20.45 -3.22 -4.96
N GLU A 84 -20.80 -1.94 -4.85
CA GLU A 84 -22.05 -1.40 -5.41
C GLU A 84 -22.11 -1.54 -6.94
N GLU A 85 -21.01 -1.22 -7.62
CA GLU A 85 -20.93 -1.32 -9.08
C GLU A 85 -20.96 -2.78 -9.56
N LYS A 86 -20.36 -3.72 -8.82
CA LYS A 86 -20.42 -5.15 -9.14
C LYS A 86 -21.82 -5.74 -9.01
N VAL A 87 -22.64 -5.24 -8.09
CA VAL A 87 -24.05 -5.63 -7.98
C VAL A 87 -24.81 -5.22 -9.25
N LYS A 88 -24.51 -4.05 -9.83
CA LYS A 88 -25.12 -3.56 -11.07
C LYS A 88 -24.58 -4.25 -12.31
N ASN A 89 -23.32 -4.65 -12.31
CA ASN A 89 -22.62 -5.27 -13.44
C ASN A 89 -21.66 -6.35 -12.96
N ILE A 90 -22.09 -7.62 -13.01
CA ILE A 90 -21.32 -8.78 -12.57
C ILE A 90 -20.02 -8.97 -13.40
N SER A 91 -19.98 -8.50 -14.64
CA SER A 91 -18.82 -8.59 -15.53
C SER A 91 -17.80 -7.45 -15.33
N LEU A 92 -17.97 -6.60 -14.33
CA LEU A 92 -17.04 -5.52 -14.04
C LEU A 92 -15.68 -6.10 -13.62
N GLU A 93 -14.63 -5.73 -14.35
CA GLU A 93 -13.26 -6.21 -14.09
C GLU A 93 -12.58 -5.53 -12.88
N ILE A 94 -13.14 -4.42 -12.38
CA ILE A 94 -12.60 -3.71 -11.22
C ILE A 94 -12.79 -4.56 -9.97
N GLU A 95 -11.72 -4.73 -9.18
CA GLU A 95 -11.70 -5.56 -7.99
C GLU A 95 -11.45 -4.75 -6.71
N GLU A 96 -11.86 -5.30 -5.59
CA GLU A 96 -11.50 -4.76 -4.27
C GLU A 96 -9.99 -4.86 -4.05
N ILE A 97 -9.44 -3.90 -3.32
CA ILE A 97 -8.02 -3.83 -2.98
C ILE A 97 -7.86 -4.02 -1.48
N THR A 98 -6.90 -4.82 -1.06
CA THR A 98 -6.55 -4.97 0.35
C THR A 98 -5.68 -3.80 0.82
N LEU A 99 -5.65 -3.56 2.12
CA LEU A 99 -4.86 -2.46 2.70
C LEU A 99 -3.35 -2.57 2.40
N PRO A 100 -2.69 -3.74 2.49
CA PRO A 100 -1.29 -3.87 2.09
C PRO A 100 -1.03 -3.54 0.63
N HIS A 101 -1.92 -3.94 -0.28
CA HIS A 101 -1.81 -3.64 -1.71
C HIS A 101 -2.03 -2.15 -2.00
N PHE A 102 -2.96 -1.52 -1.29
CA PHE A 102 -3.17 -0.09 -1.40
C PHE A 102 -1.97 0.72 -0.86
N MET A 103 -1.38 0.28 0.26
CA MET A 103 -0.14 0.86 0.79
C MET A 103 1.00 0.78 -0.24
N ALA A 104 1.12 -0.32 -0.98
CA ALA A 104 2.14 -0.49 -2.01
C ALA A 104 2.00 0.51 -3.18
N ILE A 105 0.79 0.97 -3.49
CA ILE A 105 0.60 2.04 -4.49
C ILE A 105 1.22 3.34 -4.00
N VAL A 106 0.98 3.70 -2.74
CA VAL A 106 1.51 4.92 -2.12
C VAL A 106 3.03 4.85 -1.96
N ALA A 107 3.54 3.67 -1.61
CA ALA A 107 4.98 3.41 -1.45
C ALA A 107 5.69 3.01 -2.75
N ALA A 108 5.07 3.20 -3.91
CA ALA A 108 5.59 2.71 -5.19
C ALA A 108 7.01 3.20 -5.52
N GLY A 109 7.39 4.40 -5.07
CA GLY A 109 8.74 4.94 -5.23
C GLY A 109 9.80 4.17 -4.42
N ASP A 110 9.41 3.62 -3.28
CA ASP A 110 10.33 2.96 -2.34
C ASP A 110 10.39 1.43 -2.54
N LEU A 111 9.51 0.86 -3.39
CA LEU A 111 9.42 -0.59 -3.59
C LEU A 111 10.70 -1.20 -4.13
N ASP A 112 11.43 -0.47 -4.97
CA ASP A 112 12.70 -0.95 -5.53
C ASP A 112 13.76 -1.11 -4.42
N GLU A 113 13.77 -0.21 -3.44
CA GLU A 113 14.66 -0.28 -2.27
C GLU A 113 14.27 -1.42 -1.33
N LEU A 114 12.96 -1.66 -1.15
CA LEU A 114 12.46 -2.76 -0.32
C LEU A 114 12.90 -4.14 -0.83
N ASP A 115 13.11 -4.29 -2.13
CA ASP A 115 13.62 -5.53 -2.72
C ASP A 115 15.06 -5.84 -2.27
N TYR A 116 15.87 -4.82 -1.96
CA TYR A 116 17.22 -4.97 -1.41
C TYR A 116 17.26 -5.34 0.09
N ILE A 117 16.17 -5.17 0.81
CA ILE A 117 16.10 -5.54 2.24
C ILE A 117 16.14 -7.05 2.43
N LYS A 118 15.72 -7.83 1.45
CA LYS A 118 15.86 -9.28 1.46
C LYS A 118 17.35 -9.64 1.53
N LYS A 119 17.76 -10.44 2.52
CA LYS A 119 19.18 -10.81 2.77
C LYS A 119 19.91 -11.33 1.54
N SER A 120 19.21 -12.02 0.63
CA SER A 120 19.76 -12.56 -0.62
C SER A 120 20.09 -11.49 -1.66
N ASN A 121 19.50 -10.31 -1.57
CA ASN A 121 19.66 -9.23 -2.54
C ASN A 121 20.52 -8.07 -1.99
N ARG A 122 20.97 -8.15 -0.72
CA ARG A 122 21.82 -7.10 -0.14
C ARG A 122 23.20 -7.12 -0.79
N PRO A 123 23.70 -5.98 -1.29
CA PRO A 123 25.08 -5.87 -1.73
C PRO A 123 26.00 -6.20 -0.56
N ASN A 124 27.03 -7.01 -0.81
CA ASN A 124 28.01 -7.35 0.22
C ASN A 124 29.00 -6.18 0.37
N TYR A 125 28.67 -5.19 1.18
CA TYR A 125 29.50 -4.01 1.42
C TYR A 125 30.83 -4.32 2.11
N HIS A 126 31.01 -5.51 2.73
CA HIS A 126 32.28 -5.90 3.35
C HIS A 126 33.41 -6.11 2.33
N ASN A 127 33.09 -6.35 1.07
CA ASN A 127 34.09 -6.52 0.02
C ASN A 127 34.50 -5.20 -0.68
N MET A 128 33.86 -4.07 -0.35
CA MET A 128 34.18 -2.78 -0.98
C MET A 128 35.39 -2.07 -0.33
N ASN A 129 35.76 -2.42 0.91
CA ASN A 129 36.88 -1.78 1.63
C ASN A 129 38.26 -2.42 1.34
N ASN A 130 38.33 -3.41 0.47
CA ASN A 130 39.60 -4.09 0.12
C ASN A 130 40.06 -3.85 -1.33
N ARG A 131 39.65 -2.72 -1.89
CA ARG A 131 40.18 -2.30 -3.20
C ARG A 131 40.89 -0.97 -3.09
#